data_2863a564d5ddc1c92284b7de63513a99
#
_entry.id   2863a564d5ddc1c92284b7de63513a99
#
_cell.length_a   1.000
_cell.length_b   1.000
_cell.length_c   1.000
_cell.angle_alpha   90.00
_cell.angle_beta   90.00
_cell.angle_gamma   90.00
#
_symmetry.space_group_name_H-M   'P 1'
#
loop_
_entity.id
_entity.type
_entity.pdbx_description
1 polymer ?
#
loop_
_entity_poly.entity_id
_entity_poly.type
_entity_poly.pdbx_seq_one_letter_code
_entity_poly.pdbx_strand_id
1 'polypeptide(L)'
;MIISKNDDRNVLPTDVIGRSVAHSKRWLVAIVRIHHEKKTSERLTKMGVENFLPIQQEVHNWSDRRKVVDRVILPMMIFVHVDPQEQKEVLTLSAISRYLVLRGESTPAVIPDQQMLRFKRFV
;
A
#
# COMPACT_ATOMS: atom_id res chain seq x y z
N MET A 1 31.08 6.45 -1.90
CA MET A 1 30.54 6.46 -2.82
C MET A 1 30.52 6.53 -3.20
N ILE A 2 30.36 6.45 -2.61
CA ILE A 2 30.00 6.40 -3.46
C ILE A 2 29.98 6.28 -3.59
N ILE A 3 29.97 6.13 -3.18
CA ILE A 3 29.61 5.88 -3.96
C ILE A 3 29.72 5.74 -3.98
N SER A 4 29.84 5.52 -3.55
CA SER A 4 29.59 5.39 -4.24
C SER A 4 29.81 5.24 -4.37
N LYS A 5 29.75 4.97 -3.93
CA LYS A 5 29.63 4.75 -4.67
C LYS A 5 29.49 4.58 -4.99
N ASN A 6 30.36 4.54 -4.68
CA ASN A 6 30.06 4.35 -5.55
C ASN A 6 30.13 4.14 -5.76
N ASP A 7 30.23 3.69 -5.44
CA ASP A 7 29.94 3.53 -6.30
C ASP A 7 29.93 3.33 -6.64
N ASP A 8 30.08 2.94 -6.37
CA ASP A 8 29.68 2.79 -7.31
C ASP A 8 29.67 2.69 -7.69
N ARG A 9 29.58 2.18 -7.39
CA ARG A 9 29.20 2.22 -8.24
C ARG A 9 28.68 2.05 -8.65
N ASN A 10 29.02 1.78 -8.49
CA ASN A 10 28.26 1.93 -9.29
C ASN A 10 27.79 1.65 -9.68
N VAL A 11 27.93 1.07 -9.65
CA VAL A 11 27.01 1.06 -10.49
C VAL A 11 26.53 0.79 -10.93
N LEU A 12 26.42 0.45 -10.99
CA LEU A 12 25.56 0.49 -11.83
C LEU A 12 25.05 0.27 -12.37
N PRO A 13 24.89 -0.01 -12.41
CA PRO A 13 24.02 0.04 -13.17
C PRO A 13 23.46 -0.20 -13.65
N THR A 14 23.31 -0.33 -13.86
CA THR A 14 22.43 -0.46 -14.50
C THR A 14 21.98 -1.02 -14.53
N ASP A 15 21.98 -1.32 -14.30
CA ASP A 15 21.29 -1.70 -14.30
C ASP A 15 21.35 -1.69 -13.75
N VAL A 16 21.85 -1.75 -13.31
CA VAL A 16 21.57 -1.55 -12.97
C VAL A 16 21.64 -1.06 -12.76
N ILE A 17 21.84 -0.64 -12.43
CA ILE A 17 21.65 0.03 -12.40
C ILE A 17 20.91 0.77 -12.22
N GLY A 18 20.87 1.76 -12.12
CA GLY A 18 19.90 2.83 -12.14
C GLY A 18 18.59 2.46 -11.51
N ARG A 19 18.41 1.28 -11.39
CA ARG A 19 17.22 0.68 -10.83
C ARG A 19 17.06 0.99 -9.34
N SER A 20 18.15 1.09 -8.63
CA SER A 20 18.11 1.31 -7.20
C SER A 20 17.39 2.63 -6.82
N VAL A 21 17.58 3.68 -7.60
CA VAL A 21 16.93 4.96 -7.34
C VAL A 21 15.43 4.88 -7.61
N ALA A 22 15.06 4.18 -8.67
CA ALA A 22 13.65 4.04 -9.05
C ALA A 22 12.86 3.16 -8.09
N HIS A 23 13.54 2.47 -7.17
CA HIS A 23 12.91 1.52 -6.28
C HIS A 23 12.58 2.06 -4.90
N SER A 24 12.75 3.36 -4.69
CA SER A 24 12.26 3.98 -3.47
C SER A 24 10.74 3.81 -3.40
N LYS A 25 10.30 3.11 -2.38
CA LYS A 25 8.88 2.87 -2.20
C LYS A 25 8.29 3.86 -1.22
N ARG A 26 7.06 4.21 -1.47
CA ARG A 26 6.31 5.14 -0.64
C ARG A 26 4.95 4.57 -0.31
N TRP A 27 4.43 4.93 0.86
CA TRP A 27 3.08 4.55 1.25
C TRP A 27 2.08 5.53 0.66
N LEU A 28 1.20 5.02 -0.17
CA LEU A 28 0.11 5.78 -0.78
C LEU A 28 -1.21 5.15 -0.36
N VAL A 29 -2.30 5.87 -0.58
CA VAL A 29 -3.64 5.37 -0.27
C VAL A 29 -4.39 5.14 -1.57
N ALA A 30 -4.72 3.89 -1.86
CA ALA A 30 -5.52 3.54 -3.02
C ALA A 30 -7.01 3.58 -2.66
N ILE A 31 -7.80 4.25 -3.48
CA ILE A 31 -9.25 4.32 -3.29
C ILE A 31 -9.86 3.13 -4.02
N VAL A 32 -10.58 2.31 -3.27
CA VAL A 32 -11.09 1.01 -3.72
C VAL A 32 -12.60 1.03 -3.67
N ARG A 33 -13.21 0.25 -4.58
CA ARG A 33 -14.67 0.07 -4.55
C ARG A 33 -15.10 -0.52 -3.21
N ILE A 34 -16.19 0.00 -2.67
CA ILE A 34 -16.72 -0.46 -1.38
C ILE A 34 -17.04 -1.96 -1.44
N HIS A 35 -16.76 -2.66 -0.36
CA HIS A 35 -16.92 -4.11 -0.20
C HIS A 35 -15.96 -4.95 -1.04
N HIS A 36 -15.01 -4.31 -1.75
CA HIS A 36 -13.97 -5.03 -2.49
C HIS A 36 -12.59 -4.92 -1.85
N GLU A 37 -12.53 -4.37 -0.65
CA GLU A 37 -11.24 -4.08 0.02
C GLU A 37 -10.42 -5.35 0.24
N LYS A 38 -11.03 -6.37 0.84
CA LYS A 38 -10.32 -7.62 1.16
C LYS A 38 -9.84 -8.32 -0.10
N LYS A 39 -10.71 -8.43 -1.08
CA LYS A 39 -10.40 -9.07 -2.36
C LYS A 39 -9.25 -8.37 -3.07
N THR A 40 -9.29 -7.04 -3.06
CA THR A 40 -8.26 -6.23 -3.70
C THR A 40 -6.94 -6.36 -2.97
N SER A 41 -6.96 -6.38 -1.64
CA SER A 41 -5.75 -6.59 -0.84
C SER A 41 -5.10 -7.93 -1.16
N GLU A 42 -5.88 -9.00 -1.27
CA GLU A 42 -5.39 -10.31 -1.66
C GLU A 42 -4.76 -10.28 -3.04
N ARG A 43 -5.41 -9.60 -3.97
CA ARG A 43 -4.91 -9.47 -5.32
C ARG A 43 -3.57 -8.74 -5.38
N LEU A 44 -3.46 -7.64 -4.62
CA LEU A 44 -2.21 -6.89 -4.52
C LEU A 44 -1.09 -7.76 -3.95
N THR A 45 -1.39 -8.54 -2.94
CA THR A 45 -0.40 -9.44 -2.36
C THR A 45 0.09 -10.47 -3.38
N LYS A 46 -0.81 -11.00 -4.19
CA LYS A 46 -0.45 -11.93 -5.25
C LYS A 46 0.41 -11.28 -6.34
N MET A 47 0.22 -9.99 -6.55
CA MET A 47 1.05 -9.23 -7.50
C MET A 47 2.42 -8.88 -6.93
N GLY A 48 2.67 -9.19 -5.67
CA GLY A 48 3.93 -8.84 -5.02
C GLY A 48 3.97 -7.41 -4.50
N VAL A 49 2.83 -6.75 -4.39
CA VAL A 49 2.76 -5.38 -3.89
C VAL A 49 2.45 -5.39 -2.40
N GLU A 50 3.35 -4.78 -1.63
CA GLU A 50 3.13 -4.65 -0.18
C GLU A 50 1.95 -3.73 0.07
N ASN A 51 1.01 -4.19 0.87
CA ASN A 51 -0.20 -3.41 1.15
C ASN A 51 -0.67 -3.67 2.57
N PHE A 52 -1.49 -2.75 3.07
CA PHE A 52 -2.04 -2.85 4.41
C PHE A 52 -3.51 -2.46 4.37
N LEU A 53 -4.36 -3.39 4.77
CA LEU A 53 -5.79 -3.14 4.91
C LEU A 53 -6.12 -3.22 6.40
N PRO A 54 -6.47 -2.08 7.04
CA PRO A 54 -6.79 -2.10 8.48
C PRO A 54 -8.07 -2.88 8.73
N ILE A 55 -7.94 -3.95 9.49
CA ILE A 55 -9.07 -4.81 9.83
C ILE A 55 -9.07 -5.02 11.34
N GLN A 56 -10.23 -4.92 11.94
CA GLN A 56 -10.46 -5.28 13.34
C GLN A 56 -11.43 -6.45 13.38
N GLN A 57 -11.15 -7.39 14.28
CA GLN A 57 -12.09 -8.49 14.50
C GLN A 57 -13.11 -8.08 15.56
N GLU A 58 -14.37 -8.34 15.26
CA GLU A 58 -15.47 -8.10 16.20
C GLU A 58 -16.13 -9.42 16.53
N VAL A 59 -16.54 -9.57 17.77
CA VAL A 59 -17.28 -10.75 18.22
C VAL A 59 -18.74 -10.41 18.27
N HIS A 60 -19.55 -11.14 17.50
CA HIS A 60 -21.00 -10.99 17.50
C HIS A 60 -21.61 -12.18 18.23
N ASN A 61 -22.37 -11.88 19.30
CA ASN A 61 -23.07 -12.91 20.06
C ASN A 61 -24.52 -12.97 19.57
N TRP A 62 -24.81 -14.06 18.87
CA TRP A 62 -26.17 -14.32 18.43
C TRP A 62 -26.81 -15.31 19.38
N SER A 63 -28.11 -15.48 19.28
CA SER A 63 -28.88 -16.24 20.28
C SER A 63 -28.31 -17.62 20.60
N ASP A 64 -27.66 -18.27 19.65
CA ASP A 64 -27.19 -19.65 19.81
C ASP A 64 -25.70 -19.82 19.56
N ARG A 65 -24.96 -18.74 19.25
CA ARG A 65 -23.53 -18.88 18.95
C ARG A 65 -22.81 -17.54 18.92
N ARG A 66 -21.48 -17.64 19.05
CA ARG A 66 -20.57 -16.51 18.82
C ARG A 66 -20.02 -16.60 17.42
N LYS A 67 -19.87 -15.47 16.78
CA LYS A 67 -19.25 -15.37 15.48
C LYS A 67 -18.22 -14.24 15.47
N VAL A 68 -17.02 -14.55 14.98
CA VAL A 68 -15.96 -13.55 14.81
C VAL A 68 -16.08 -13.00 13.39
N VAL A 69 -16.18 -11.67 13.29
CA VAL A 69 -16.35 -11.00 12.01
C VAL A 69 -15.23 -9.99 11.83
N ASP A 70 -14.61 -9.99 10.64
CA ASP A 70 -13.61 -8.98 10.30
C ASP A 70 -14.33 -7.69 9.89
N ARG A 71 -13.90 -6.60 10.50
CA ARG A 71 -14.44 -5.29 10.18
C ARG A 71 -13.35 -4.44 9.53
N VAL A 72 -13.63 -3.93 8.34
CA VAL A 72 -12.74 -2.98 7.67
C VAL A 72 -12.91 -1.62 8.35
N ILE A 73 -11.83 -1.11 8.95
CA ILE A 73 -11.89 0.11 9.75
C ILE A 73 -12.04 1.34 8.87
N LEU A 74 -11.31 1.38 7.76
CA LEU A 74 -11.37 2.49 6.79
C LEU A 74 -11.92 1.96 5.47
N PRO A 75 -13.24 2.03 5.29
CA PRO A 75 -13.84 1.55 4.03
C PRO A 75 -13.31 2.29 2.81
N MET A 76 -13.19 1.57 1.70
CA MET A 76 -12.77 2.12 0.41
C MET A 76 -11.31 2.54 0.34
N MET A 77 -10.49 2.15 1.32
CA MET A 77 -9.08 2.54 1.34
C MET A 77 -8.17 1.34 1.59
N ILE A 78 -7.09 1.27 0.81
CA ILE A 78 -6.00 0.31 1.05
C ILE A 78 -4.70 1.08 0.97
N PHE A 79 -3.83 0.89 1.98
CA PHE A 79 -2.50 1.49 1.96
C PHE A 79 -1.58 0.60 1.14
N VAL A 80 -0.84 1.17 0.22
CA VAL A 80 0.08 0.43 -0.64
C VAL A 80 1.48 1.04 -0.56
N HIS A 81 2.48 0.18 -0.48
CA HIS A 81 3.89 0.58 -0.42
C HIS A 81 4.50 0.28 -1.77
N VAL A 82 4.66 1.30 -2.60
CA VAL A 82 4.93 1.12 -4.02
C VAL A 82 6.04 2.03 -4.52
N ASP A 83 6.80 1.52 -5.49
CA ASP A 83 7.69 2.33 -6.31
C ASP A 83 6.89 2.88 -7.51
N PRO A 84 7.49 3.75 -8.34
CA PRO A 84 6.75 4.33 -9.46
C PRO A 84 6.18 3.30 -10.44
N GLN A 85 6.86 2.18 -10.63
CA GLN A 85 6.37 1.13 -11.53
C GLN A 85 5.16 0.42 -10.91
N GLU A 86 5.28 0.03 -9.66
CA GLU A 86 4.17 -0.62 -8.94
C GLU A 86 2.98 0.32 -8.82
N GLN A 87 3.23 1.62 -8.68
CA GLN A 87 2.17 2.62 -8.60
C GLN A 87 1.28 2.57 -9.84
N LYS A 88 1.87 2.38 -11.00
CA LYS A 88 1.10 2.23 -12.24
C LYS A 88 0.37 0.90 -12.30
N GLU A 89 1.05 -0.16 -11.87
CA GLU A 89 0.49 -1.51 -11.91
C GLU A 89 -0.75 -1.63 -11.02
N VAL A 90 -0.74 -0.99 -9.87
CA VAL A 90 -1.87 -1.02 -8.95
C VAL A 90 -3.12 -0.44 -9.61
N LEU A 91 -2.96 0.59 -10.42
CA LEU A 91 -4.10 1.22 -11.10
C LEU A 91 -4.71 0.35 -12.20
N THR A 92 -4.07 -0.76 -12.57
CA THR A 92 -4.66 -1.67 -13.55
C THR A 92 -5.78 -2.51 -12.97
N LEU A 93 -5.89 -2.56 -11.64
CA LEU A 93 -6.97 -3.31 -11.00
C LEU A 93 -8.29 -2.54 -11.12
N SER A 94 -9.32 -3.21 -11.60
CA SER A 94 -10.61 -2.56 -11.87
C SER A 94 -11.28 -2.03 -10.62
N ALA A 95 -11.02 -2.64 -9.46
CA ALA A 95 -11.60 -2.20 -8.21
C ALA A 95 -10.94 -0.95 -7.64
N ILE A 96 -9.77 -0.58 -8.14
CA ILE A 96 -9.05 0.62 -7.69
C ILE A 96 -9.33 1.75 -8.68
N SER A 97 -9.88 2.84 -8.17
CA SER A 97 -10.25 3.97 -9.02
C SER A 97 -9.12 5.00 -9.14
N ARG A 98 -8.42 5.28 -8.05
CA ARG A 98 -7.37 6.30 -8.04
C ARG A 98 -6.63 6.25 -6.71
N TYR A 99 -5.58 7.06 -6.61
CA TYR A 99 -4.92 7.30 -5.34
C TYR A 99 -5.53 8.52 -4.66
N LEU A 100 -5.45 8.55 -3.34
CA LEU A 100 -5.90 9.69 -2.58
C LEU A 100 -4.97 10.88 -2.84
N VAL A 101 -5.56 12.02 -3.19
CA VAL A 101 -4.86 13.29 -3.39
C VAL A 101 -5.45 14.29 -2.40
N LEU A 102 -4.60 14.93 -1.63
CA LEU A 102 -5.07 15.91 -0.66
C LEU A 102 -5.50 17.19 -1.38
N ARG A 103 -6.41 17.91 -0.73
CA ARG A 103 -6.95 19.14 -1.29
C ARG A 103 -5.83 20.12 -1.58
N GLY A 104 -5.83 20.65 -2.79
CA GLY A 104 -4.82 21.62 -3.21
C GLY A 104 -3.55 20.99 -3.75
N GLU A 105 -3.44 19.67 -3.70
CA GLU A 105 -2.28 18.93 -4.21
C GLU A 105 -2.57 18.36 -5.58
N SER A 106 -1.53 18.08 -6.34
CA SER A 106 -1.67 17.45 -7.66
C SER A 106 -1.11 16.04 -7.71
N THR A 107 -0.40 15.61 -6.67
CA THR A 107 0.20 14.29 -6.59
C THR A 107 -0.41 13.48 -5.45
N PRO A 108 -0.32 12.15 -5.50
CA PRO A 108 -0.85 11.31 -4.43
C PRO A 108 -0.24 11.65 -3.08
N ALA A 109 -1.07 11.59 -2.04
CA ALA A 109 -0.61 11.80 -0.67
C ALA A 109 0.36 10.70 -0.28
N VAL A 110 1.49 11.08 0.32
CA VAL A 110 2.50 10.13 0.80
C VAL A 110 2.43 10.10 2.32
N ILE A 111 2.32 8.89 2.88
CA ILE A 111 2.28 8.72 4.32
C ILE A 111 3.68 8.31 4.78
N PRO A 112 4.26 9.08 5.73
CA PRO A 112 5.61 8.73 6.23
C PRO A 112 5.65 7.34 6.85
N ASP A 113 6.77 6.66 6.66
CA ASP A 113 6.95 5.29 7.16
C ASP A 113 6.69 5.17 8.65
N GLN A 114 7.15 6.13 9.44
CA GLN A 114 6.93 6.13 10.88
C GLN A 114 5.46 6.21 11.23
N GLN A 115 4.71 6.98 10.47
CA GLN A 115 3.28 7.13 10.69
C GLN A 115 2.57 5.82 10.39
N MET A 116 2.98 5.12 9.34
CA MET A 116 2.43 3.81 9.02
C MET A 116 2.73 2.78 10.12
N LEU A 117 3.93 2.82 10.68
CA LEU A 117 4.28 1.93 11.78
C LEU A 117 3.38 2.17 12.99
N ARG A 118 3.14 3.42 13.31
CA ARG A 118 2.24 3.77 14.42
C ARG A 118 0.82 3.29 14.15
N PHE A 119 0.34 3.53 12.95
CA PHE A 119 -1.01 3.15 12.57
C PHE A 119 -1.21 1.65 12.67
N LYS A 120 -0.25 0.88 12.20
CA LYS A 120 -0.32 -0.59 12.27
C LYS A 120 -0.41 -1.09 13.71
N ARG A 121 0.15 -0.37 14.66
CA ARG A 121 0.10 -0.75 16.07
C ARG A 121 -1.28 -0.53 16.69
N PHE A 122 -2.04 0.40 16.15
CA PHE A 122 -3.39 0.66 16.65
C PHE A 122 -4.39 -0.39 16.21
N VAL A 123 -4.10 -1.09 15.14
CA VAL A 123 -5.03 -2.01 14.50
C VAL A 123 -4.84 -3.51 14.89
#